data_ef17cc9d451da09c7f6c6f238591fcfa
#
_entry.id   ef17cc9d451da09c7f6c6f238591fcfa
#
_cell.length_a   1.000
_cell.length_b   1.000
_cell.length_c   1.000
_cell.angle_alpha   90.00
_cell.angle_beta   90.00
_cell.angle_gamma   90.00
#
_symmetry.space_group_name_H-M   'P 1'
#
loop_
_entity.id
_entity.type
_entity.pdbx_description
1 polymer ?
#
loop_
_entity_poly.entity_id
_entity_poly.type
_entity_poly.pdbx_seq_one_letter_code
_entity_poly.pdbx_strand_id
1 'polypeptide(L)'
;MSMTLKDRIPKEFYSLFRTKNMDAYMQIVVALYEENNEVYASLGLTREECQIIIADTISKTGIVWQTDYNEDESNKDNDSMDNHDDYNPDSEIDVIYDQTSFAYTLTPSAILGRLINWGWIRSDFDEKLNTYVIAFPQYSQMYAELFKKLLVDDDSRERESILAVY
;
A
#
# COMPACT_ATOMS: atom_id res chain seq x y z
N MET A 1 6.39 -30.89 -8.09
CA MET A 1 5.93 -30.42 -6.78
C MET A 1 4.81 -29.44 -6.94
N SER A 2 3.66 -29.72 -6.37
CA SER A 2 2.56 -28.75 -6.37
C SER A 2 2.80 -27.71 -5.30
N MET A 3 2.93 -26.44 -5.68
CA MET A 3 2.94 -25.32 -4.76
C MET A 3 1.57 -25.19 -4.10
N THR A 4 1.53 -25.10 -2.80
CA THR A 4 0.30 -24.80 -2.06
C THR A 4 -0.02 -23.30 -2.19
N LEU A 5 -1.27 -22.91 -1.96
CA LEU A 5 -1.66 -21.50 -1.94
C LEU A 5 -0.86 -20.69 -0.92
N LYS A 6 -0.52 -21.33 0.19
CA LYS A 6 0.31 -20.74 1.24
C LYS A 6 1.70 -20.31 0.74
N ASP A 7 2.25 -21.06 -0.22
CA ASP A 7 3.59 -20.78 -0.77
C ASP A 7 3.58 -19.69 -1.84
N ARG A 8 2.42 -19.36 -2.37
CA ARG A 8 2.26 -18.37 -3.45
C ARG A 8 2.07 -16.94 -2.96
N ILE A 9 1.56 -16.79 -1.75
CA ILE A 9 1.27 -15.48 -1.15
C ILE A 9 2.13 -15.33 0.10
N PRO A 10 2.93 -14.25 0.22
CA PRO A 10 3.69 -14.03 1.44
C PRO A 10 2.78 -13.93 2.67
N LYS A 11 3.22 -14.47 3.78
CA LYS A 11 2.47 -14.43 5.04
C LYS A 11 2.14 -12.99 5.48
N GLU A 12 3.06 -12.09 5.29
CA GLU A 12 2.95 -10.68 5.65
C GLU A 12 1.90 -9.94 4.82
N PHE A 13 1.52 -10.46 3.67
CA PHE A 13 0.49 -9.91 2.79
C PHE A 13 -0.83 -9.66 3.52
N TYR A 14 -1.20 -10.54 4.43
CA TYR A 14 -2.43 -10.45 5.20
C TYR A 14 -2.41 -9.38 6.29
N SER A 15 -1.24 -8.80 6.57
CA SER A 15 -1.10 -7.72 7.55
C SER A 15 -1.92 -6.49 7.19
N LEU A 16 -2.09 -6.21 5.90
CA LEU A 16 -2.95 -5.11 5.42
C LEU A 16 -4.37 -5.22 5.96
N PHE A 17 -4.93 -6.43 6.02
CA PHE A 17 -6.30 -6.67 6.48
C PHE A 17 -6.47 -6.59 8.00
N ARG A 18 -5.37 -6.53 8.74
CA ARG A 18 -5.38 -6.45 10.20
C ARG A 18 -5.23 -5.04 10.75
N THR A 19 -4.84 -4.08 9.92
CA THR A 19 -4.64 -2.72 10.35
C THR A 19 -5.97 -1.98 10.52
N LYS A 20 -6.01 -1.00 11.39
CA LYS A 20 -7.15 -0.09 11.51
C LYS A 20 -7.31 0.81 10.29
N ASN A 21 -6.23 0.96 9.51
CA ASN A 21 -6.18 1.75 8.29
C ASN A 21 -6.38 0.90 7.03
N MET A 22 -6.97 -0.28 7.15
CA MET A 22 -7.18 -1.23 6.06
C MET A 22 -7.82 -0.58 4.84
N ASP A 23 -8.88 0.19 5.03
CA ASP A 23 -9.60 0.87 3.95
C ASP A 23 -8.69 1.85 3.19
N ALA A 24 -7.89 2.61 3.92
CA ALA A 24 -6.91 3.53 3.33
C ALA A 24 -5.88 2.79 2.47
N TYR A 25 -5.32 1.72 2.98
CA TYR A 25 -4.35 0.92 2.22
C TYR A 25 -4.96 0.27 0.98
N MET A 26 -6.18 -0.22 1.07
CA MET A 26 -6.90 -0.79 -0.07
C MET A 26 -7.10 0.24 -1.19
N GLN A 27 -7.50 1.44 -0.85
CA GLN A 27 -7.67 2.53 -1.82
C GLN A 27 -6.34 2.96 -2.44
N ILE A 28 -5.26 3.00 -1.65
CA ILE A 28 -3.91 3.29 -2.13
C ILE A 28 -3.42 2.21 -3.10
N VAL A 29 -3.64 0.94 -2.78
CA VAL A 29 -3.30 -0.19 -3.67
C VAL A 29 -4.02 -0.06 -5.00
N VAL A 30 -5.30 0.25 -4.99
CA VAL A 30 -6.08 0.47 -6.23
C VAL A 30 -5.52 1.63 -7.05
N ALA A 31 -5.22 2.75 -6.41
CA ALA A 31 -4.67 3.92 -7.09
C ALA A 31 -3.32 3.63 -7.75
N LEU A 32 -2.41 2.97 -7.04
CA LEU A 32 -1.11 2.56 -7.58
C LEU A 32 -1.26 1.57 -8.74
N TYR A 33 -2.17 0.62 -8.61
CA TYR A 33 -2.43 -0.39 -9.62
C TYR A 33 -2.99 0.23 -10.91
N GLU A 34 -3.94 1.12 -10.81
CA GLU A 34 -4.52 1.81 -11.97
C GLU A 34 -3.48 2.64 -12.71
N GLU A 35 -2.70 3.44 -12.00
CA GLU A 35 -1.63 4.25 -12.61
C GLU A 35 -0.57 3.38 -13.27
N ASN A 36 -0.17 2.29 -12.62
CA ASN A 36 0.82 1.37 -13.18
C ASN A 36 0.34 0.71 -14.48
N ASN A 37 -0.93 0.38 -14.59
CA ASN A 37 -1.49 -0.30 -15.75
C ASN A 37 -1.92 0.65 -16.87
N GLU A 38 -2.48 1.80 -16.54
CA GLU A 38 -3.08 2.71 -17.51
C GLU A 38 -2.08 3.72 -18.05
N VAL A 39 -1.31 4.33 -17.17
CA VAL A 39 -0.43 5.45 -17.53
C VAL A 39 1.00 5.00 -17.79
N TYR A 40 1.50 4.08 -16.99
CA TYR A 40 2.90 3.66 -17.02
C TYR A 40 3.10 2.20 -17.39
N ALA A 41 2.16 1.63 -18.16
CA ALA A 41 2.15 0.20 -18.51
C ALA A 41 3.47 -0.33 -19.12
N SER A 42 4.22 0.53 -19.81
CA SER A 42 5.47 0.15 -20.48
C SER A 42 6.73 0.49 -19.70
N LEU A 43 6.65 1.42 -18.75
CA LEU A 43 7.83 1.96 -18.04
C LEU A 43 7.88 1.56 -16.55
N GLY A 44 6.73 1.26 -15.97
CA GLY A 44 6.59 1.07 -14.52
C GLY A 44 6.62 2.39 -13.75
N LEU A 45 6.21 2.34 -12.49
CA LEU A 45 6.21 3.49 -11.59
C LEU A 45 7.51 3.56 -10.79
N THR A 46 8.14 4.72 -10.78
CA THR A 46 9.27 4.97 -9.88
C THR A 46 8.78 5.16 -8.45
N ARG A 47 9.71 5.09 -7.51
CA ARG A 47 9.40 5.28 -6.09
C ARG A 47 8.81 6.68 -5.82
N GLU A 48 9.35 7.69 -6.43
CA GLU A 48 8.90 9.09 -6.31
C GLU A 48 7.50 9.28 -6.87
N GLU A 49 7.20 8.69 -8.01
CA GLU A 49 5.86 8.70 -8.60
C GLU A 49 4.84 8.01 -7.69
N CYS A 50 5.21 6.89 -7.08
CA CYS A 50 4.37 6.20 -6.10
C CYS A 50 4.05 7.08 -4.90
N GLN A 51 5.02 7.79 -4.37
CA GLN A 51 4.82 8.69 -3.24
C GLN A 51 3.85 9.83 -3.58
N ILE A 52 3.95 10.38 -4.79
CA ILE A 52 3.03 11.41 -5.28
C ILE A 52 1.60 10.85 -5.38
N ILE A 53 1.43 9.67 -5.93
CA ILE A 53 0.12 8.99 -6.06
C ILE A 53 -0.48 8.73 -4.68
N ILE A 54 0.32 8.26 -3.74
CA ILE A 54 -0.12 8.00 -2.36
C ILE A 54 -0.59 9.29 -1.70
N ALA A 55 0.21 10.36 -1.78
CA ALA A 55 -0.14 11.67 -1.22
C ALA A 55 -1.42 12.22 -1.83
N ASP A 56 -1.57 12.12 -3.13
CA ASP A 56 -2.77 12.57 -3.86
C ASP A 56 -4.00 11.76 -3.45
N THR A 57 -3.88 10.45 -3.32
CA THR A 57 -4.97 9.56 -2.88
C THR A 57 -5.44 9.92 -1.47
N ILE A 58 -4.51 10.11 -0.54
CA ILE A 58 -4.83 10.52 0.85
C ILE A 58 -5.56 11.85 0.86
N SER A 59 -5.08 12.81 0.07
CA SER A 59 -5.68 14.15 -0.03
C SER A 59 -7.10 14.10 -0.60
N LYS A 60 -7.33 13.31 -1.65
CA LYS A 60 -8.64 13.19 -2.30
C LYS A 60 -9.67 12.46 -1.46
N THR A 61 -9.26 11.42 -0.75
CA THR A 61 -10.17 10.58 0.03
C THR A 61 -10.46 11.14 1.41
N GLY A 62 -9.68 12.10 1.88
CA GLY A 62 -9.83 12.67 3.21
C GLY A 62 -9.65 11.67 4.34
N ILE A 63 -8.86 10.63 4.10
CA ILE A 63 -8.63 9.56 5.07
C ILE A 63 -7.89 10.10 6.30
N VAL A 64 -8.44 9.82 7.47
CA VAL A 64 -7.79 10.09 8.76
C VAL A 64 -7.12 8.81 9.24
N TRP A 65 -5.79 8.87 9.42
CA TRP A 65 -5.02 7.74 9.91
C TRP A 65 -5.28 7.51 11.40
N GLN A 66 -5.49 6.25 11.74
CA GLN A 66 -5.64 5.82 13.12
C GLN A 66 -4.33 5.20 13.59
N THR A 67 -3.98 5.47 14.86
CA THR A 67 -2.83 4.81 15.48
C THR A 67 -3.13 3.32 15.63
N ASP A 68 -2.31 2.49 15.02
CA ASP A 68 -2.42 1.04 15.09
C ASP A 68 -1.17 0.44 15.74
N TYR A 69 -1.32 0.00 16.98
CA TYR A 69 -0.23 -0.64 17.71
C TYR A 69 0.24 -1.95 17.09
N ASN A 70 -0.62 -2.60 16.30
CA ASN A 70 -0.28 -3.85 15.61
C ASN A 70 0.68 -3.62 14.42
N GLU A 71 0.70 -2.42 13.86
CA GLU A 71 1.64 -2.08 12.79
C GLU A 71 3.07 -2.01 13.31
N ASP A 72 3.24 -1.56 14.56
CA ASP A 72 4.55 -1.46 15.20
C ASP A 72 5.08 -2.83 15.66
N GLU A 73 4.20 -3.77 16.02
CA GLU A 73 4.59 -5.10 16.47
C GLU A 73 5.10 -5.97 15.32
N SER A 74 4.59 -5.79 14.11
CA SER A 74 5.07 -6.54 12.95
C SER A 74 6.51 -6.19 12.57
N ASN A 75 7.00 -5.03 13.00
CA ASN A 75 8.40 -4.64 12.82
C ASN A 75 9.33 -5.12 13.93
N LYS A 76 8.78 -5.56 15.08
CA LYS A 76 9.61 -6.00 16.21
C LYS A 76 10.06 -7.45 16.13
N ASP A 77 9.32 -8.29 15.42
CA ASP A 77 9.67 -9.72 15.28
C ASP A 77 10.88 -9.98 14.37
N ASN A 78 11.35 -8.95 13.65
CA ASN A 78 12.56 -9.03 12.86
C ASN A 78 13.83 -8.54 13.59
N ASP A 79 13.71 -8.17 14.87
CA ASP A 79 14.81 -7.65 15.67
C ASP A 79 15.52 -8.78 16.46
N SER A 80 15.58 -9.97 15.87
CA SER A 80 16.41 -11.03 16.42
C SER A 80 17.78 -11.05 15.75
N MET A 81 18.71 -10.39 16.40
CA MET A 81 20.15 -10.69 16.40
C MET A 81 20.84 -10.75 15.04
N ASP A 82 20.97 -9.62 14.37
CA ASP A 82 22.19 -9.39 13.63
C ASP A 82 22.59 -7.92 13.75
N ASN A 83 23.66 -7.71 14.50
CA ASN A 83 24.36 -6.44 14.59
C ASN A 83 25.04 -6.16 13.24
N HIS A 84 24.26 -5.92 12.21
CA HIS A 84 24.78 -5.29 11.02
C HIS A 84 24.29 -3.84 11.01
N ASP A 85 25.25 -2.95 11.15
CA ASP A 85 25.10 -1.51 10.97
C ASP A 85 24.74 -1.18 9.50
N ASP A 86 23.73 -1.83 8.97
CA ASP A 86 23.09 -1.40 7.75
C ASP A 86 22.07 -0.31 8.11
N TYR A 87 22.63 0.89 8.31
CA TYR A 87 21.82 2.10 8.36
C TYR A 87 21.12 2.23 7.01
N ASN A 88 19.86 1.80 6.98
CA ASN A 88 18.98 2.04 5.85
C ASN A 88 18.21 3.34 6.11
N PRO A 89 18.61 4.46 5.48
CA PRO A 89 17.92 5.74 5.69
C PRO A 89 16.44 5.71 5.27
N ASP A 90 16.03 4.71 4.48
CA ASP A 90 14.64 4.51 4.08
C ASP A 90 13.79 3.86 5.18
N SER A 91 14.41 3.40 6.27
CA SER A 91 13.69 2.79 7.39
C SER A 91 13.30 3.80 8.48
N GLU A 92 13.69 5.05 8.34
CA GLU A 92 13.20 6.10 9.23
C GLU A 92 11.70 6.31 8.94
N ILE A 93 10.90 5.87 9.88
CA ILE A 93 9.48 6.18 9.93
C ILE A 93 9.39 7.67 10.25
N ASP A 94 9.34 8.50 9.22
CA ASP A 94 9.07 9.92 9.38
C ASP A 94 7.63 10.10 9.85
N VAL A 95 7.47 10.02 11.15
CA VAL A 95 6.20 10.32 11.80
C VAL A 95 6.13 11.82 12.00
N ILE A 96 5.32 12.47 11.21
CA ILE A 96 5.02 13.88 11.41
C ILE A 96 4.01 13.98 12.55
N TYR A 97 4.49 14.32 13.73
CA TYR A 97 3.61 14.67 14.84
C TYR A 97 3.07 16.07 14.60
N ASP A 98 1.82 16.19 14.24
CA ASP A 98 1.13 17.46 14.33
C ASP A 98 0.81 17.72 15.80
N GLN A 99 1.49 18.70 16.38
CA GLN A 99 1.34 19.06 17.80
C GLN A 99 -0.05 19.62 18.15
N THR A 100 -0.86 19.95 17.15
CA THR A 100 -2.19 20.54 17.35
C THR A 100 -3.33 19.52 17.33
N SER A 101 -3.09 18.37 16.70
CA SER A 101 -4.00 17.24 16.77
C SER A 101 -3.18 16.01 17.13
N PHE A 102 -3.66 15.21 18.06
CA PHE A 102 -3.05 13.91 18.36
C PHE A 102 -3.18 12.92 17.19
N ALA A 103 -3.37 13.42 15.99
CA ALA A 103 -3.50 12.64 14.78
C ALA A 103 -2.11 12.26 14.23
N TYR A 104 -1.85 11.01 14.25
CA TYR A 104 -0.67 10.37 13.71
C TYR A 104 -0.87 10.17 12.20
N THR A 105 -0.02 10.78 11.39
CA THR A 105 -0.07 10.62 9.92
C THR A 105 1.22 9.99 9.42
N LEU A 106 1.09 8.86 8.75
CA LEU A 106 2.21 8.23 8.07
C LEU A 106 2.62 9.02 6.82
N THR A 107 3.92 9.13 6.58
CA THR A 107 4.42 9.70 5.33
C THR A 107 4.13 8.77 4.16
N PRO A 108 3.98 9.29 2.92
CA PRO A 108 3.86 8.45 1.72
C PRO A 108 5.01 7.45 1.56
N SER A 109 6.23 7.83 1.91
CA SER A 109 7.39 6.95 1.90
C SER A 109 7.24 5.76 2.86
N ALA A 110 6.76 6.00 4.08
CA ALA A 110 6.51 4.95 5.06
C ALA A 110 5.40 3.99 4.62
N ILE A 111 4.33 4.51 4.04
CA ILE A 111 3.22 3.72 3.49
C ILE A 111 3.72 2.81 2.36
N LEU A 112 4.50 3.36 1.44
CA LEU A 112 5.09 2.60 0.34
C LEU A 112 6.01 1.49 0.86
N GLY A 113 6.86 1.81 1.84
CA GLY A 113 7.73 0.84 2.49
C GLY A 113 6.96 -0.32 3.14
N ARG A 114 5.84 -0.04 3.79
CA ARG A 114 4.98 -1.09 4.36
C ARG A 114 4.37 -1.98 3.30
N LEU A 115 3.86 -1.42 2.20
CA LEU A 115 3.31 -2.20 1.09
C LEU A 115 4.36 -3.12 0.47
N ILE A 116 5.61 -2.66 0.37
CA ILE A 116 6.73 -3.48 -0.10
C ILE A 116 7.03 -4.59 0.91
N ASN A 117 7.12 -4.27 2.20
CA ASN A 117 7.42 -5.25 3.26
C ASN A 117 6.32 -6.32 3.39
N TRP A 118 5.07 -5.96 3.16
CA TRP A 118 3.96 -6.90 3.18
C TRP A 118 3.85 -7.73 1.89
N GLY A 119 4.63 -7.41 0.87
CA GLY A 119 4.63 -8.13 -0.40
C GLY A 119 3.50 -7.78 -1.36
N TRP A 120 2.79 -6.67 -1.13
CA TRP A 120 1.78 -6.17 -2.06
C TRP A 120 2.38 -5.66 -3.35
N ILE A 121 3.56 -5.06 -3.26
CA ILE A 121 4.35 -4.58 -4.38
C ILE A 121 5.81 -4.97 -4.18
N ARG A 122 6.53 -5.11 -5.29
CA ARG A 122 7.97 -5.33 -5.29
C ARG A 122 8.68 -4.14 -5.87
N SER A 123 9.90 -3.90 -5.41
CA SER A 123 10.78 -2.90 -5.99
C SER A 123 11.85 -3.63 -6.82
N ASP A 124 11.79 -3.51 -8.13
CA ASP A 124 12.71 -4.15 -9.05
C ASP A 124 13.58 -3.08 -9.74
N PHE A 125 14.87 -3.36 -9.91
CA PHE A 125 15.76 -2.46 -10.62
C PHE A 125 15.57 -2.57 -12.12
N ASP A 126 15.29 -1.47 -12.79
CA ASP A 126 15.20 -1.38 -14.24
C ASP A 126 16.49 -0.81 -14.81
N GLU A 127 17.21 -1.62 -15.59
CA GLU A 127 18.50 -1.24 -16.18
C GLU A 127 18.36 -0.12 -17.22
N LYS A 128 17.24 -0.08 -17.95
CA LYS A 128 16.99 0.94 -18.98
C LYS A 128 16.77 2.31 -18.40
N LEU A 129 16.02 2.37 -17.29
CA LEU A 129 15.73 3.61 -16.57
C LEU A 129 16.80 3.94 -15.54
N ASN A 130 17.69 2.99 -15.24
CA ASN A 130 18.72 3.09 -14.20
C ASN A 130 18.16 3.52 -12.84
N THR A 131 16.99 2.98 -12.48
CA THR A 131 16.30 3.26 -11.21
C THR A 131 15.42 2.08 -10.81
N TYR A 132 14.95 2.10 -9.58
CA TYR A 132 13.98 1.12 -9.10
C TYR A 132 12.58 1.51 -9.54
N VAL A 133 11.83 0.53 -10.03
CA VAL A 133 10.42 0.64 -10.36
C VAL A 133 9.62 -0.38 -9.56
N ILE A 134 8.37 -0.08 -9.30
CA ILE A 134 7.49 -1.03 -8.62
C ILE A 134 6.92 -2.04 -9.61
N ALA A 135 6.67 -3.24 -9.13
CA ALA A 135 5.98 -4.30 -9.84
C ALA A 135 4.89 -4.91 -8.95
N PHE A 136 3.75 -5.21 -9.55
CA PHE A 136 2.65 -5.89 -8.86
C PHE A 136 2.75 -7.40 -9.09
N PRO A 137 2.97 -8.22 -8.04
CA PRO A 137 2.81 -9.67 -8.15
C PRO A 137 1.40 -10.03 -8.61
N GLN A 138 1.26 -11.18 -9.25
CA GLN A 138 -0.02 -11.63 -9.78
C GLN A 138 -1.14 -11.66 -8.72
N TYR A 139 -0.83 -12.16 -7.53
CA TYR A 139 -1.80 -12.20 -6.43
C TYR A 139 -2.25 -10.79 -6.00
N SER A 140 -1.36 -9.82 -6.00
CA SER A 140 -1.69 -8.41 -5.69
C SER A 140 -2.57 -7.80 -6.77
N GLN A 141 -2.32 -8.10 -8.04
CA GLN A 141 -3.15 -7.64 -9.15
C GLN A 141 -4.59 -8.16 -9.01
N MET A 142 -4.76 -9.42 -8.64
CA MET A 142 -6.07 -10.03 -8.43
C MET A 142 -6.83 -9.34 -7.29
N TYR A 143 -6.17 -9.05 -6.18
CA TYR A 143 -6.77 -8.32 -5.07
C TYR A 143 -7.09 -6.87 -5.42
N ALA A 144 -6.21 -6.19 -6.15
CA ALA A 144 -6.46 -4.83 -6.61
C ALA A 144 -7.69 -4.75 -7.52
N GLU A 145 -7.85 -5.71 -8.43
CA GLU A 145 -9.05 -5.83 -9.27
C GLU A 145 -10.32 -6.09 -8.43
N LEU A 146 -10.22 -6.93 -7.41
CA LEU A 146 -11.32 -7.18 -6.48
C LEU A 146 -11.71 -5.90 -5.73
N PHE A 147 -10.76 -5.17 -5.19
CA PHE A 147 -11.01 -3.91 -4.48
C PHE A 147 -11.64 -2.87 -5.40
N LYS A 148 -11.15 -2.77 -6.61
CA LYS A 148 -11.72 -1.87 -7.63
C LYS A 148 -13.18 -2.16 -7.90
N LYS A 149 -13.55 -3.44 -8.04
CA LYS A 149 -14.94 -3.86 -8.21
C LYS A 149 -15.81 -3.52 -7.01
N LEU A 150 -15.31 -3.74 -5.80
CA LEU A 150 -16.04 -3.42 -4.57
C LEU A 150 -16.31 -1.92 -4.44
N LEU A 151 -15.36 -1.07 -4.82
CA LEU A 151 -15.55 0.37 -4.83
C LEU A 151 -16.61 0.82 -5.83
N VAL A 152 -16.60 0.25 -7.05
CA VAL A 152 -17.61 0.55 -8.09
C VAL A 152 -19.00 0.06 -7.68
N ASP A 153 -19.10 -1.13 -7.13
CA ASP A 153 -20.37 -1.69 -6.68
C ASP A 153 -21.01 -0.85 -5.55
N ASP A 154 -20.18 -0.32 -4.66
CA ASP A 154 -20.64 0.55 -3.59
C ASP A 154 -21.22 1.85 -4.14
N ASP A 155 -20.55 2.50 -5.08
CA ASP A 155 -21.07 3.66 -5.80
C ASP A 155 -22.38 3.37 -6.54
N SER A 156 -22.49 2.22 -7.19
CA SER A 156 -23.71 1.78 -7.87
C SER A 156 -24.86 1.60 -6.91
N ARG A 157 -24.63 1.00 -5.75
CA ARG A 157 -25.66 0.80 -4.71
C ARG A 157 -26.17 2.11 -4.15
N GLU A 158 -25.30 3.07 -3.90
CA GLU A 158 -25.69 4.41 -3.46
C GLU A 158 -26.56 5.10 -4.51
N ARG A 159 -26.22 5.00 -5.80
CA ARG A 159 -27.00 5.55 -6.90
C ARG A 159 -28.36 4.88 -7.04
N GLU A 160 -28.44 3.56 -6.97
CA GLU A 160 -29.69 2.81 -7.00
C GLU A 160 -30.57 3.14 -5.80
N SER A 161 -30.00 3.29 -4.63
CA SER A 161 -30.68 3.69 -3.40
C SER A 161 -31.32 5.08 -3.53
N ILE A 162 -30.64 6.03 -4.17
CA ILE A 162 -31.14 7.38 -4.44
C ILE A 162 -32.26 7.33 -5.48
N LEU A 163 -32.16 6.50 -6.51
CA LEU A 163 -33.19 6.34 -7.54
C LEU A 163 -34.45 5.63 -7.03
N ALA A 164 -34.32 4.75 -6.04
CA ALA A 164 -35.43 4.01 -5.47
C ALA A 164 -36.33 4.86 -4.53
N VAL A 165 -35.92 6.06 -4.16
CA VAL A 165 -36.68 7.00 -3.32
C VAL A 165 -37.64 7.85 -4.14
N TYR A 166 -37.57 7.79 -5.43
CA TYR A 166 -38.49 8.41 -6.39
C TYR A 166 -39.45 7.35 -6.96
#